data_25cbde49523c858f1affd093312d2fda
#
_entry.id   25cbde49523c858f1affd093312d2fda
#
_cell.length_a   1.000
_cell.length_b   1.000
_cell.length_c   1.000
_cell.angle_alpha   90.00
_cell.angle_beta   90.00
_cell.angle_gamma   90.00
#
_symmetry.space_group_name_H-M   'P 1'
#
loop_
_entity.id
_entity.type
_entity.pdbx_description
1 polymer ?
#
loop_
_entity_poly.entity_id
_entity_poly.type
_entity_poly.pdbx_seq_one_letter_code
_entity_poly.pdbx_strand_id
1 'polypeptide(L)'
;MRRVPLAHRNLLAEPRRLLAGVVGIGLALMLIGLLGGLWEGIKAQSARYVNATGAALWVLPPGTRTLFAEGTELPTSTLRTVRATPGVDWAAPTWGLFAILNLHDVRAAVVLVGSTPGQPGGAWALARGRAPAADDEVAIDRVLAAKHGLGLGDRLAVADRSYRVVGITRHAGFMTGYVFATHQAVERLLGAPGKTNAILVGTGQPAAVRARLAAQGLTVLDTPEVRRTVIQLNTKVFASPLRLMVAIAFVAGVLIVALTVYAQVAERRREYGIVKAVGASSRRLAALALAQTLVLAALGLVGGGLLLAVGRALLGWARPQFEVVITPGLLVQSVGAALVMALLASIVPARRLAHLDPATAYRGT
;
A
#
# COMPACT_ATOMS: atom_id res chain seq x y z
N MET A 1 -1.57 8.79 51.29
CA MET A 1 -0.28 8.22 50.84
C MET A 1 -0.04 8.57 49.38
N ARG A 2 0.92 9.45 49.08
CA ARG A 2 1.31 9.84 47.72
C ARG A 2 1.81 8.60 46.99
N ARG A 3 1.15 8.22 45.87
CA ARG A 3 1.61 7.14 44.97
C ARG A 3 2.92 7.60 44.33
N VAL A 4 4.06 7.12 44.82
CA VAL A 4 5.35 7.36 44.17
C VAL A 4 5.34 6.57 42.87
N PRO A 5 5.53 7.17 41.68
CA PRO A 5 5.51 6.46 40.41
C PRO A 5 6.84 5.73 40.22
N LEU A 6 7.00 4.58 40.91
CA LEU A 6 8.19 3.72 40.81
C LEU A 6 8.53 3.30 39.37
N ALA A 7 7.51 3.14 38.53
CA ALA A 7 7.69 2.77 37.11
C ALA A 7 8.51 3.79 36.33
N HIS A 8 8.23 5.10 36.46
CA HIS A 8 8.97 6.17 35.77
C HIS A 8 10.41 6.31 36.24
N ARG A 9 10.61 6.24 37.56
CA ARG A 9 11.93 6.41 38.14
C ARG A 9 12.87 5.26 37.79
N ASN A 10 12.34 4.05 37.65
CA ASN A 10 13.09 2.87 37.27
C ASN A 10 13.51 2.87 35.79
N LEU A 11 12.66 3.37 34.90
CA LEU A 11 12.97 3.46 33.47
C LEU A 11 14.03 4.54 33.18
N LEU A 12 14.01 5.68 33.89
CA LEU A 12 14.94 6.78 33.67
C LEU A 12 16.33 6.56 34.33
N ALA A 13 16.46 5.61 35.24
CA ALA A 13 17.73 5.30 35.90
C ALA A 13 18.79 4.67 34.98
N GLU A 14 18.36 4.05 33.84
CA GLU A 14 19.26 3.40 32.88
C GLU A 14 18.95 3.85 31.43
N PRO A 15 19.38 5.07 31.06
CA PRO A 15 18.95 5.69 29.79
C PRO A 15 19.42 4.92 28.55
N ARG A 16 20.57 4.25 28.61
CA ARG A 16 21.10 3.46 27.46
C ARG A 16 20.23 2.26 27.14
N ARG A 17 19.70 1.56 28.17
CA ARG A 17 18.82 0.40 27.98
C ARG A 17 17.41 0.80 27.61
N LEU A 18 16.92 1.88 28.22
CA LEU A 18 15.65 2.47 27.78
C LEU A 18 15.71 2.80 26.30
N LEU A 19 16.80 3.47 25.86
CA LEU A 19 16.99 3.82 24.45
C LEU A 19 17.05 2.58 23.57
N ALA A 20 17.80 1.54 23.95
CA ALA A 20 17.88 0.29 23.18
C ALA A 20 16.50 -0.39 23.04
N GLY A 21 15.71 -0.43 24.13
CA GLY A 21 14.34 -0.95 24.10
C GLY A 21 13.41 -0.11 23.22
N VAL A 22 13.45 1.20 23.35
CA VAL A 22 12.65 2.13 22.55
C VAL A 22 13.01 2.04 21.06
N VAL A 23 14.31 1.98 20.73
CA VAL A 23 14.78 1.80 19.34
C VAL A 23 14.34 0.46 18.80
N GLY A 24 14.49 -0.63 19.54
CA GLY A 24 14.08 -1.96 19.11
C GLY A 24 12.58 -2.07 18.82
N ILE A 25 11.74 -1.55 19.73
CA ILE A 25 10.29 -1.48 19.53
C ILE A 25 9.94 -0.54 18.38
N GLY A 26 10.62 0.62 18.34
CA GLY A 26 10.43 1.61 17.28
C GLY A 26 10.73 1.03 15.89
N LEU A 27 11.80 0.25 15.75
CA LEU A 27 12.13 -0.43 14.49
C LEU A 27 11.07 -1.48 14.11
N ALA A 28 10.58 -2.27 15.06
CA ALA A 28 9.52 -3.23 14.78
C ALA A 28 8.21 -2.54 14.33
N LEU A 29 7.81 -1.48 15.04
CA LEU A 29 6.61 -0.71 14.68
C LEU A 29 6.79 0.10 13.39
N MET A 30 7.99 0.64 13.14
CA MET A 30 8.35 1.24 11.84
C MET A 30 8.17 0.23 10.72
N LEU A 31 8.69 -0.98 10.87
CA LEU A 31 8.60 -2.01 9.82
C LEU A 31 7.13 -2.42 9.57
N ILE A 32 6.34 -2.60 10.62
CA ILE A 32 4.89 -2.87 10.51
C ILE A 32 4.19 -1.72 9.80
N GLY A 33 4.48 -0.47 10.19
CA GLY A 33 3.92 0.73 9.58
C GLY A 33 4.35 0.89 8.12
N LEU A 34 5.62 0.61 7.79
CA LEU A 34 6.15 0.70 6.44
C LEU A 34 5.50 -0.35 5.51
N LEU A 35 5.43 -1.61 5.95
CA LEU A 35 4.81 -2.69 5.18
C LEU A 35 3.30 -2.49 5.04
N GLY A 36 2.63 -2.05 6.11
CA GLY A 36 1.22 -1.70 6.07
C GLY A 36 0.95 -0.50 5.15
N GLY A 37 1.78 0.54 5.23
CA GLY A 37 1.69 1.71 4.34
C GLY A 37 1.99 1.38 2.89
N LEU A 38 2.91 0.46 2.62
CA LEU A 38 3.17 -0.07 1.27
C LEU A 38 1.95 -0.84 0.76
N TRP A 39 1.32 -1.66 1.61
CA TRP A 39 0.08 -2.37 1.26
C TRP A 39 -1.06 -1.42 0.87
N GLU A 40 -1.28 -0.34 1.65
CA GLU A 40 -2.24 0.71 1.31
C GLU A 40 -1.85 1.44 0.02
N GLY A 41 -0.55 1.67 -0.19
CA GLY A 41 0.00 2.24 -1.43
C GLY A 41 -0.29 1.38 -2.65
N ILE A 42 -0.10 0.05 -2.57
CA ILE A 42 -0.43 -0.89 -3.65
C ILE A 42 -1.92 -0.77 -4.03
N LYS A 43 -2.82 -0.78 -3.04
CA LYS A 43 -4.26 -0.64 -3.28
C LYS A 43 -4.59 0.70 -3.94
N ALA A 44 -4.02 1.78 -3.44
CA ALA A 44 -4.26 3.12 -3.97
C ALA A 44 -3.75 3.26 -5.41
N GLN A 45 -2.54 2.80 -5.71
CA GLN A 45 -1.96 2.83 -7.05
C GLN A 45 -2.73 1.97 -8.04
N SER A 46 -3.16 0.76 -7.63
CA SER A 46 -3.94 -0.16 -8.47
C SER A 46 -5.29 0.43 -8.90
N ALA A 47 -5.93 1.18 -8.01
CA ALA A 47 -7.24 1.80 -8.29
C ALA A 47 -7.14 3.13 -9.05
N ARG A 48 -5.96 3.70 -9.18
CA ARG A 48 -5.77 5.09 -9.61
C ARG A 48 -6.28 5.37 -11.01
N TYR A 49 -5.97 4.50 -11.97
CA TYR A 49 -6.48 4.62 -13.34
C TYR A 49 -8.01 4.53 -13.37
N VAL A 50 -8.58 3.49 -12.73
CA VAL A 50 -10.03 3.27 -12.69
C VAL A 50 -10.77 4.49 -12.13
N ASN A 51 -10.24 5.08 -11.04
CA ASN A 51 -10.82 6.28 -10.43
C ASN A 51 -10.66 7.54 -11.33
N ALA A 52 -9.57 7.61 -12.10
CA ALA A 52 -9.27 8.77 -12.94
C ALA A 52 -10.13 8.84 -14.21
N THR A 53 -10.73 7.74 -14.66
CA THR A 53 -11.57 7.72 -15.86
C THR A 53 -12.89 8.47 -15.70
N GLY A 54 -13.41 8.62 -14.47
CA GLY A 54 -14.73 9.21 -14.22
C GLY A 54 -15.90 8.38 -14.73
N ALA A 55 -15.68 7.15 -15.23
CA ALA A 55 -16.72 6.27 -15.68
C ALA A 55 -17.57 5.75 -14.50
N ALA A 56 -18.88 5.66 -14.68
CA ALA A 56 -19.78 5.01 -13.74
C ALA A 56 -19.85 3.49 -13.99
N LEU A 57 -19.85 3.10 -15.26
CA LEU A 57 -19.93 1.72 -15.71
C LEU A 57 -18.83 1.40 -16.73
N TRP A 58 -18.52 0.11 -16.84
CA TRP A 58 -17.54 -0.46 -17.75
C TRP A 58 -18.17 -1.60 -18.52
N VAL A 59 -18.22 -1.49 -19.84
CA VAL A 59 -18.63 -2.59 -20.72
C VAL A 59 -17.38 -3.35 -21.11
N LEU A 60 -17.35 -4.62 -20.78
CA LEU A 60 -16.21 -5.52 -20.97
C LEU A 60 -16.61 -6.68 -21.92
N PRO A 61 -15.65 -7.38 -22.51
CA PRO A 61 -15.92 -8.60 -23.25
C PRO A 61 -16.59 -9.67 -22.40
N PRO A 62 -17.41 -10.55 -22.99
CA PRO A 62 -18.07 -11.62 -22.24
C PRO A 62 -17.06 -12.50 -21.48
N GLY A 63 -17.39 -12.81 -20.21
CA GLY A 63 -16.53 -13.62 -19.34
C GLY A 63 -15.36 -12.88 -18.70
N THR A 64 -15.08 -11.63 -19.09
CA THR A 64 -14.00 -10.81 -18.56
C THR A 64 -14.40 -10.18 -17.23
N ARG A 65 -13.52 -10.29 -16.24
CA ARG A 65 -13.68 -9.65 -14.90
C ARG A 65 -12.62 -8.61 -14.61
N THR A 66 -11.55 -8.56 -15.40
CA THR A 66 -10.41 -7.65 -15.18
C THR A 66 -10.08 -6.87 -16.43
N LEU A 67 -9.78 -5.58 -16.29
CA LEU A 67 -9.45 -4.71 -17.41
C LEU A 67 -8.07 -5.06 -18.04
N PHE A 68 -7.11 -5.50 -17.23
CA PHE A 68 -5.70 -5.58 -17.64
C PHE A 68 -5.17 -6.99 -17.85
N ALA A 69 -5.91 -8.04 -17.53
CA ALA A 69 -5.37 -9.41 -17.46
C ALA A 69 -5.83 -10.35 -18.57
N GLU A 70 -6.80 -9.96 -19.37
CA GLU A 70 -7.42 -10.86 -20.37
C GLU A 70 -7.35 -10.22 -21.75
N GLY A 71 -6.81 -10.96 -22.72
CA GLY A 71 -6.67 -10.53 -24.11
C GLY A 71 -7.95 -10.64 -24.95
N THR A 72 -9.11 -10.53 -24.29
CA THR A 72 -10.41 -10.56 -24.98
C THR A 72 -10.81 -9.17 -25.47
N GLU A 73 -11.50 -9.11 -26.58
CA GLU A 73 -11.77 -7.88 -27.31
C GLU A 73 -13.26 -7.72 -27.62
N LEU A 74 -13.71 -6.49 -27.69
CA LEU A 74 -15.03 -6.09 -28.16
C LEU A 74 -14.91 -5.41 -29.53
N PRO A 75 -15.85 -5.64 -30.45
CA PRO A 75 -15.94 -4.82 -31.67
C PRO A 75 -16.23 -3.36 -31.28
N THR A 76 -15.54 -2.40 -31.89
CA THR A 76 -15.83 -0.96 -31.67
C THR A 76 -17.24 -0.58 -32.13
N SER A 77 -17.88 -1.41 -32.97
CA SER A 77 -19.31 -1.25 -33.29
C SER A 77 -20.24 -1.29 -32.08
N THR A 78 -19.84 -2.04 -31.02
CA THR A 78 -20.56 -2.07 -29.74
C THR A 78 -20.72 -0.68 -29.10
N LEU A 79 -19.77 0.23 -29.38
CA LEU A 79 -19.84 1.62 -28.89
C LEU A 79 -21.12 2.34 -29.37
N ARG A 80 -21.59 2.07 -30.59
CA ARG A 80 -22.82 2.67 -31.11
C ARG A 80 -24.05 2.19 -30.31
N THR A 81 -24.10 0.91 -30.01
CA THR A 81 -25.15 0.29 -29.19
C THR A 81 -25.16 0.89 -27.77
N VAL A 82 -23.98 1.02 -27.16
CA VAL A 82 -23.86 1.61 -25.84
C VAL A 82 -24.29 3.07 -25.84
N ARG A 83 -23.85 3.88 -26.82
CA ARG A 83 -24.25 5.30 -26.92
C ARG A 83 -25.74 5.50 -27.20
N ALA A 84 -26.36 4.57 -27.90
CA ALA A 84 -27.81 4.63 -28.18
C ALA A 84 -28.69 4.20 -27.00
N THR A 85 -28.08 3.65 -25.94
CA THR A 85 -28.84 3.20 -24.75
C THR A 85 -29.34 4.39 -23.92
N PRO A 86 -30.64 4.50 -23.65
CA PRO A 86 -31.20 5.62 -22.87
C PRO A 86 -30.57 5.73 -21.49
N GLY A 87 -30.17 6.96 -21.11
CA GLY A 87 -29.53 7.26 -19.84
C GLY A 87 -27.99 7.19 -19.87
N VAL A 88 -27.40 6.91 -21.03
CA VAL A 88 -25.96 7.06 -21.24
C VAL A 88 -25.66 8.51 -21.59
N ASP A 89 -24.85 9.18 -20.77
CA ASP A 89 -24.45 10.57 -21.00
C ASP A 89 -23.27 10.65 -21.99
N TRP A 90 -22.33 9.72 -21.85
CA TRP A 90 -21.20 9.56 -22.75
C TRP A 90 -20.66 8.13 -22.73
N ALA A 91 -20.05 7.69 -23.82
CA ALA A 91 -19.30 6.42 -23.87
C ALA A 91 -18.04 6.59 -24.71
N ALA A 92 -16.93 6.03 -24.21
CA ALA A 92 -15.61 6.11 -24.84
C ALA A 92 -14.93 4.72 -24.87
N PRO A 93 -14.40 4.28 -26.03
CA PRO A 93 -13.63 3.05 -26.09
C PRO A 93 -12.26 3.29 -25.45
N THR A 94 -11.75 2.27 -24.78
CA THR A 94 -10.42 2.31 -24.18
C THR A 94 -9.70 0.98 -24.30
N TRP A 95 -8.40 1.05 -24.46
CA TRP A 95 -7.50 -0.09 -24.27
C TRP A 95 -6.82 0.03 -22.91
N GLY A 96 -6.73 -1.06 -22.18
CA GLY A 96 -5.94 -1.16 -20.96
C GLY A 96 -5.34 -2.55 -20.89
N LEU A 97 -4.02 -2.67 -21.01
CA LEU A 97 -3.34 -3.96 -20.99
C LEU A 97 -1.94 -3.85 -20.39
N PHE A 98 -1.48 -4.95 -19.81
CA PHE A 98 -0.06 -5.09 -19.47
C PHE A 98 0.72 -5.45 -20.73
N ALA A 99 1.79 -4.70 -20.97
CA ALA A 99 2.70 -4.93 -22.09
C ALA A 99 4.15 -4.90 -21.63
N ILE A 100 5.01 -5.63 -22.30
CA ILE A 100 6.46 -5.53 -22.15
C ILE A 100 6.96 -4.80 -23.39
N LEU A 101 7.44 -3.58 -23.20
CA LEU A 101 8.01 -2.76 -24.25
C LEU A 101 9.53 -2.83 -24.21
N ASN A 102 10.15 -2.85 -25.37
CA ASN A 102 11.60 -2.67 -25.50
C ASN A 102 11.88 -1.16 -25.59
N LEU A 103 12.43 -0.60 -24.52
CA LEU A 103 12.79 0.81 -24.43
C LEU A 103 14.32 0.91 -24.48
N HIS A 104 14.90 1.39 -25.59
CA HIS A 104 16.36 1.50 -25.77
C HIS A 104 17.10 0.22 -25.30
N ASP A 105 16.72 -0.94 -25.86
CA ASP A 105 17.28 -2.27 -25.55
C ASP A 105 17.03 -2.79 -24.11
N VAL A 106 16.23 -2.06 -23.30
CA VAL A 106 15.80 -2.49 -21.96
C VAL A 106 14.32 -2.87 -22.00
N ARG A 107 14.02 -4.07 -21.52
CA ARG A 107 12.62 -4.50 -21.35
C ARG A 107 11.99 -3.79 -20.17
N ALA A 108 10.90 -3.08 -20.42
CA ALA A 108 10.10 -2.43 -19.40
C ALA A 108 8.66 -2.98 -19.39
N ALA A 109 8.21 -3.43 -18.23
CA ALA A 109 6.81 -3.75 -18.03
C ALA A 109 6.02 -2.45 -17.87
N VAL A 110 4.99 -2.27 -18.69
CA VAL A 110 4.14 -1.08 -18.68
C VAL A 110 2.67 -1.45 -18.70
N VAL A 111 1.84 -0.54 -18.26
CA VAL A 111 0.41 -0.53 -18.55
C VAL A 111 0.21 0.39 -19.75
N LEU A 112 -0.12 -0.22 -20.89
CA LEU A 112 -0.45 0.52 -22.10
C LEU A 112 -1.93 0.89 -22.07
N VAL A 113 -2.21 2.17 -22.23
CA VAL A 113 -3.56 2.72 -22.27
C VAL A 113 -3.80 3.41 -23.58
N GLY A 114 -4.82 2.98 -24.30
CA GLY A 114 -5.29 3.61 -25.53
C GLY A 114 -6.60 4.33 -25.30
N SER A 115 -6.69 5.62 -25.64
CA SER A 115 -7.90 6.42 -25.51
C SER A 115 -8.15 7.31 -26.70
N THR A 116 -9.40 7.66 -26.95
CA THR A 116 -9.73 8.65 -27.97
C THR A 116 -9.37 10.05 -27.47
N PRO A 117 -8.62 10.86 -28.25
CA PRO A 117 -8.29 12.22 -27.87
C PRO A 117 -9.52 13.05 -27.48
N GLY A 118 -9.41 13.78 -26.34
CA GLY A 118 -10.51 14.60 -25.82
C GLY A 118 -11.62 13.82 -25.11
N GLN A 119 -11.55 12.49 -25.04
CA GLN A 119 -12.50 11.66 -24.31
C GLN A 119 -11.90 11.12 -23.00
N PRO A 120 -12.75 10.72 -22.02
CA PRO A 120 -12.31 10.07 -20.79
C PRO A 120 -11.48 8.80 -21.02
N GLY A 121 -10.61 8.46 -20.06
CA GLY A 121 -9.77 7.26 -20.10
C GLY A 121 -8.35 7.49 -20.59
N GLY A 122 -8.00 8.72 -21.01
CA GLY A 122 -6.65 9.08 -21.44
C GLY A 122 -5.69 9.46 -20.32
N ALA A 123 -4.58 10.09 -20.71
CA ALA A 123 -3.58 10.59 -19.78
C ALA A 123 -4.16 11.65 -18.85
N TRP A 124 -4.04 11.42 -17.56
CA TRP A 124 -4.52 12.34 -16.51
C TRP A 124 -3.38 12.87 -15.64
N ALA A 125 -3.65 13.92 -14.86
CA ALA A 125 -2.69 14.53 -13.94
C ALA A 125 -1.32 14.77 -14.58
N LEU A 126 -1.32 15.41 -15.74
CA LEU A 126 -0.11 15.81 -16.45
C LEU A 126 0.76 16.72 -15.56
N ALA A 127 2.04 16.39 -15.45
CA ALA A 127 3.04 17.20 -14.79
C ALA A 127 3.69 18.17 -15.79
N ARG A 128 3.90 17.69 -17.03
CA ARG A 128 4.51 18.46 -18.13
C ARG A 128 3.90 18.03 -19.46
N GLY A 129 3.85 18.95 -20.42
CA GLY A 129 3.36 18.66 -21.77
C GLY A 129 1.83 18.50 -21.82
N ARG A 130 1.35 17.70 -22.76
CA ARG A 130 -0.07 17.46 -23.06
C ARG A 130 -0.40 15.99 -23.27
N ALA A 131 -1.69 15.67 -23.35
CA ALA A 131 -2.15 14.33 -23.73
C ALA A 131 -1.83 14.07 -25.23
N PRO A 132 -1.62 12.79 -25.61
CA PRO A 132 -1.47 12.40 -27.02
C PRO A 132 -2.71 12.76 -27.83
N ALA A 133 -2.49 13.35 -29.00
CA ALA A 133 -3.56 13.72 -29.94
C ALA A 133 -3.36 13.06 -31.32
N ALA A 134 -2.13 12.68 -31.65
CA ALA A 134 -1.77 11.99 -32.88
C ALA A 134 -1.26 10.57 -32.57
N ASP A 135 -1.31 9.70 -33.56
CA ASP A 135 -1.03 8.26 -33.41
C ASP A 135 0.46 7.92 -33.31
N ASP A 136 1.32 8.91 -33.51
CA ASP A 136 2.76 8.84 -33.28
C ASP A 136 3.17 9.50 -31.95
N GLU A 137 2.20 9.86 -31.10
CA GLU A 137 2.42 10.53 -29.84
C GLU A 137 2.10 9.62 -28.65
N VAL A 138 2.91 9.77 -27.58
CA VAL A 138 2.66 9.09 -26.30
C VAL A 138 2.86 10.06 -25.12
N ALA A 139 2.12 9.79 -24.02
CA ALA A 139 2.46 10.34 -22.73
C ALA A 139 2.92 9.19 -21.82
N ILE A 140 3.92 9.44 -21.00
CA ILE A 140 4.50 8.44 -20.10
C ILE A 140 4.46 8.92 -18.66
N ASP A 141 4.55 8.00 -17.71
CA ASP A 141 4.63 8.43 -16.32
C ASP A 141 6.06 8.90 -15.94
N ARG A 142 6.12 9.71 -14.86
CA ARG A 142 7.36 10.31 -14.39
C ARG A 142 8.43 9.30 -13.99
N VAL A 143 8.03 8.12 -13.50
CA VAL A 143 8.99 7.08 -13.04
C VAL A 143 9.60 6.39 -14.24
N LEU A 144 8.80 6.08 -15.26
CA LEU A 144 9.28 5.55 -16.53
C LEU A 144 10.20 6.56 -17.22
N ALA A 145 9.79 7.85 -17.26
CA ALA A 145 10.58 8.94 -17.81
C ALA A 145 11.95 9.06 -17.11
N ALA A 146 11.96 9.13 -15.76
CA ALA A 146 13.20 9.25 -15.00
C ALA A 146 14.11 8.01 -15.12
N LYS A 147 13.52 6.80 -15.11
CA LYS A 147 14.27 5.55 -15.18
C LYS A 147 15.00 5.35 -16.52
N HIS A 148 14.40 5.84 -17.61
CA HIS A 148 14.94 5.67 -18.96
C HIS A 148 15.50 6.97 -19.56
N GLY A 149 15.57 8.06 -18.76
CA GLY A 149 16.12 9.34 -19.22
C GLY A 149 15.28 10.01 -20.32
N LEU A 150 13.96 9.76 -20.34
CA LEU A 150 13.07 10.26 -21.39
C LEU A 150 12.46 11.62 -20.99
N GLY A 151 12.57 12.60 -21.88
CA GLY A 151 11.96 13.92 -21.77
C GLY A 151 10.88 14.18 -22.79
N LEU A 152 10.30 15.39 -22.75
CA LEU A 152 9.38 15.85 -23.80
C LEU A 152 10.14 16.03 -25.13
N GLY A 153 9.56 15.52 -26.21
CA GLY A 153 10.12 15.56 -27.54
C GLY A 153 10.96 14.34 -27.92
N ASP A 154 11.41 13.56 -26.92
CA ASP A 154 12.18 12.34 -27.17
C ASP A 154 11.34 11.28 -27.87
N ARG A 155 12.03 10.36 -28.53
CA ARG A 155 11.39 9.25 -29.24
C ARG A 155 11.47 7.98 -28.42
N LEU A 156 10.31 7.33 -28.28
CA LEU A 156 10.13 6.04 -27.62
C LEU A 156 9.94 4.97 -28.71
N ALA A 157 10.89 4.07 -28.86
CA ALA A 157 10.73 2.93 -29.76
C ALA A 157 9.86 1.85 -29.07
N VAL A 158 8.78 1.44 -29.72
CA VAL A 158 7.89 0.37 -29.26
C VAL A 158 7.66 -0.56 -30.43
N ALA A 159 8.14 -1.80 -30.33
CA ALA A 159 8.22 -2.74 -31.46
C ALA A 159 8.92 -2.05 -32.67
N ASP A 160 8.31 -2.08 -33.84
CA ASP A 160 8.88 -1.50 -35.08
C ASP A 160 8.51 -0.01 -35.27
N ARG A 161 7.96 0.64 -34.28
CA ARG A 161 7.44 2.02 -34.37
C ARG A 161 8.12 2.96 -33.38
N SER A 162 8.21 4.22 -33.79
CA SER A 162 8.75 5.30 -32.97
C SER A 162 7.66 6.28 -32.61
N TYR A 163 7.48 6.53 -31.32
CA TYR A 163 6.49 7.46 -30.78
C TYR A 163 7.18 8.64 -30.12
N ARG A 164 6.63 9.83 -30.32
CA ARG A 164 7.14 11.07 -29.68
C ARG A 164 6.51 11.23 -28.29
N VAL A 165 7.31 11.46 -27.28
CA VAL A 165 6.86 11.77 -25.90
C VAL A 165 6.36 13.21 -25.86
N VAL A 166 5.05 13.40 -25.71
CA VAL A 166 4.40 14.72 -25.68
C VAL A 166 3.88 15.12 -24.30
N GLY A 167 3.85 14.17 -23.37
CA GLY A 167 3.39 14.40 -22.00
C GLY A 167 4.07 13.51 -20.97
N ILE A 168 4.19 14.05 -19.74
CA ILE A 168 4.67 13.30 -18.58
C ILE A 168 3.64 13.44 -17.47
N THR A 169 3.12 12.32 -16.96
CA THR A 169 2.13 12.29 -15.88
C THR A 169 2.80 12.26 -14.50
N ARG A 170 2.10 12.77 -13.47
CA ARG A 170 2.60 12.81 -12.08
C ARG A 170 2.59 11.46 -11.41
N HIS A 171 1.65 10.61 -11.77
CA HIS A 171 1.40 9.34 -11.11
C HIS A 171 1.99 8.19 -11.92
N ALA A 172 2.62 7.25 -11.21
CA ALA A 172 3.09 6.00 -11.76
C ALA A 172 2.12 4.86 -11.40
N GLY A 173 2.14 3.79 -12.17
CA GLY A 173 1.54 2.52 -11.80
C GLY A 173 2.36 1.81 -10.71
N PHE A 174 1.75 0.82 -10.08
CA PHE A 174 2.45 -0.03 -9.12
C PHE A 174 3.38 -0.99 -9.87
N MET A 175 4.70 -0.86 -9.64
CA MET A 175 5.78 -1.63 -10.27
C MET A 175 5.86 -1.55 -11.80
N THR A 176 4.91 -0.93 -12.46
CA THR A 176 4.84 -0.79 -13.92
C THR A 176 4.70 0.68 -14.28
N GLY A 177 5.30 1.08 -15.41
CA GLY A 177 5.07 2.42 -15.96
C GLY A 177 3.72 2.50 -16.68
N TYR A 178 3.16 3.71 -16.80
CA TYR A 178 2.06 3.98 -17.72
C TYR A 178 2.59 4.55 -19.02
N VAL A 179 2.05 4.02 -20.13
CA VAL A 179 2.21 4.60 -21.46
C VAL A 179 0.82 4.85 -22.02
N PHE A 180 0.50 6.11 -22.29
CA PHE A 180 -0.75 6.54 -22.89
C PHE A 180 -0.52 6.84 -24.36
N ALA A 181 -1.39 6.31 -25.20
CA ALA A 181 -1.41 6.54 -26.65
C ALA A 181 -2.84 6.81 -27.11
N THR A 182 -3.02 7.14 -28.37
CA THR A 182 -4.36 7.16 -28.96
C THR A 182 -4.91 5.73 -29.09
N HIS A 183 -6.23 5.61 -29.09
CA HIS A 183 -6.89 4.31 -29.27
C HIS A 183 -6.44 3.62 -30.58
N GLN A 184 -6.36 4.39 -31.68
CA GLN A 184 -5.92 3.89 -32.97
C GLN A 184 -4.44 3.45 -32.99
N ALA A 185 -3.57 4.15 -32.26
CA ALA A 185 -2.17 3.75 -32.12
C ALA A 185 -2.06 2.38 -31.47
N VAL A 186 -2.85 2.12 -30.41
CA VAL A 186 -2.88 0.82 -29.72
C VAL A 186 -3.50 -0.26 -30.59
N GLU A 187 -4.60 0.01 -31.27
CA GLU A 187 -5.19 -0.92 -32.26
C GLU A 187 -4.15 -1.40 -33.29
N ARG A 188 -3.37 -0.46 -33.83
CA ARG A 188 -2.32 -0.76 -34.81
C ARG A 188 -1.16 -1.53 -34.20
N LEU A 189 -0.77 -1.19 -32.97
CA LEU A 189 0.31 -1.89 -32.26
C LEU A 189 -0.06 -3.35 -31.97
N LEU A 190 -1.34 -3.60 -31.64
CA LEU A 190 -1.84 -4.94 -31.32
C LEU A 190 -2.29 -5.73 -32.57
N GLY A 191 -2.34 -5.11 -33.73
CA GLY A 191 -2.91 -5.75 -34.91
C GLY A 191 -4.42 -6.05 -34.79
N ALA A 192 -5.15 -5.24 -34.00
CA ALA A 192 -6.55 -5.43 -33.65
C ALA A 192 -7.44 -4.27 -34.16
N PRO A 193 -7.50 -4.00 -35.46
CA PRO A 193 -8.26 -2.89 -36.02
C PRO A 193 -9.77 -3.05 -35.75
N GLY A 194 -10.40 -1.96 -35.35
CA GLY A 194 -11.83 -1.94 -35.04
C GLY A 194 -12.22 -2.67 -33.76
N LYS A 195 -11.29 -2.87 -32.85
CA LYS A 195 -11.52 -3.54 -31.56
C LYS A 195 -11.15 -2.66 -30.38
N THR A 196 -11.63 -3.02 -29.20
CA THR A 196 -11.31 -2.42 -27.92
C THR A 196 -11.45 -3.47 -26.83
N ASN A 197 -10.78 -3.30 -25.68
CA ASN A 197 -10.99 -4.24 -24.58
C ASN A 197 -11.92 -3.71 -23.49
N ALA A 198 -12.32 -2.43 -23.55
CA ALA A 198 -13.36 -1.89 -22.68
C ALA A 198 -14.04 -0.67 -23.32
N ILE A 199 -15.28 -0.41 -22.90
CA ILE A 199 -15.98 0.84 -23.17
C ILE A 199 -16.34 1.48 -21.84
N LEU A 200 -15.84 2.67 -21.61
CA LEU A 200 -16.17 3.50 -20.45
C LEU A 200 -17.53 4.15 -20.65
N VAL A 201 -18.37 4.18 -19.62
CA VAL A 201 -19.71 4.74 -19.69
C VAL A 201 -19.92 5.72 -18.55
N GLY A 202 -20.25 6.96 -18.88
CA GLY A 202 -20.74 7.96 -17.96
C GLY A 202 -22.25 8.00 -17.94
N THR A 203 -22.85 8.00 -16.75
CA THR A 203 -24.29 8.05 -16.55
C THR A 203 -24.65 8.51 -15.15
N GLY A 204 -25.71 9.33 -15.04
CA GLY A 204 -26.32 9.67 -13.75
C GLY A 204 -27.22 8.56 -13.20
N GLN A 205 -27.51 7.49 -13.97
CA GLN A 205 -28.44 6.40 -13.60
C GLN A 205 -27.78 5.01 -13.75
N PRO A 206 -26.69 4.70 -13.02
CA PRO A 206 -25.88 3.51 -13.27
C PRO A 206 -26.67 2.20 -13.18
N ALA A 207 -27.56 2.04 -12.22
CA ALA A 207 -28.34 0.80 -12.07
C ALA A 207 -29.27 0.54 -13.27
N ALA A 208 -29.97 1.57 -13.74
CA ALA A 208 -30.90 1.45 -14.87
C ALA A 208 -30.16 1.20 -16.19
N VAL A 209 -29.06 1.92 -16.43
CA VAL A 209 -28.23 1.75 -17.64
C VAL A 209 -27.58 0.37 -17.63
N ARG A 210 -27.03 -0.08 -16.48
CA ARG A 210 -26.48 -1.43 -16.34
C ARG A 210 -27.49 -2.51 -16.74
N ALA A 211 -28.73 -2.41 -16.22
CA ALA A 211 -29.79 -3.39 -16.54
C ALA A 211 -30.12 -3.40 -18.04
N ARG A 212 -30.22 -2.22 -18.70
CA ARG A 212 -30.50 -2.10 -20.13
C ARG A 212 -29.38 -2.69 -21.00
N LEU A 213 -28.13 -2.39 -20.68
CA LEU A 213 -26.98 -2.93 -21.40
C LEU A 213 -26.83 -4.44 -21.18
N ALA A 214 -27.08 -4.94 -19.97
CA ALA A 214 -27.07 -6.37 -19.67
C ALA A 214 -28.19 -7.13 -20.45
N ALA A 215 -29.37 -6.53 -20.60
CA ALA A 215 -30.45 -7.09 -21.41
C ALA A 215 -30.10 -7.20 -22.90
N GLN A 216 -29.10 -6.44 -23.36
CA GLN A 216 -28.54 -6.52 -24.72
C GLN A 216 -27.41 -7.56 -24.83
N GLY A 217 -27.16 -8.37 -23.78
CA GLY A 217 -26.13 -9.40 -23.75
C GLY A 217 -24.72 -8.87 -23.45
N LEU A 218 -24.58 -7.63 -22.99
CA LEU A 218 -23.30 -7.04 -22.68
C LEU A 218 -22.88 -7.34 -21.23
N THR A 219 -21.60 -7.61 -21.00
CA THR A 219 -21.02 -7.72 -19.67
C THR A 219 -20.73 -6.31 -19.13
N VAL A 220 -21.45 -5.91 -18.07
CA VAL A 220 -21.37 -4.56 -17.51
C VAL A 220 -21.01 -4.65 -16.04
N LEU A 221 -19.90 -4.00 -15.66
CA LEU A 221 -19.44 -3.87 -14.28
C LEU A 221 -19.57 -2.41 -13.84
N ASP A 222 -19.85 -2.19 -12.58
CA ASP A 222 -19.75 -0.86 -11.99
C ASP A 222 -18.28 -0.52 -11.63
N THR A 223 -17.96 0.75 -11.54
CA THR A 223 -16.59 1.20 -11.19
C THR A 223 -16.09 0.66 -9.86
N PRO A 224 -16.90 0.54 -8.78
CA PRO A 224 -16.51 -0.16 -7.56
C PRO A 224 -16.16 -1.65 -7.76
N GLU A 225 -16.85 -2.37 -8.64
CA GLU A 225 -16.54 -3.77 -8.98
C GLU A 225 -15.20 -3.87 -9.70
N VAL A 226 -15.01 -3.09 -10.77
CA VAL A 226 -13.74 -3.03 -11.52
C VAL A 226 -12.58 -2.68 -10.60
N ARG A 227 -12.77 -1.66 -9.76
CA ARG A 227 -11.76 -1.25 -8.77
C ARG A 227 -11.38 -2.39 -7.82
N ARG A 228 -12.37 -3.10 -7.25
CA ARG A 228 -12.14 -4.25 -6.37
C ARG A 228 -11.34 -5.34 -7.07
N THR A 229 -11.72 -5.68 -8.30
CA THR A 229 -11.07 -6.75 -9.07
C THR A 229 -9.61 -6.40 -9.41
N VAL A 230 -9.34 -5.16 -9.84
CA VAL A 230 -7.97 -4.70 -10.13
C VAL A 230 -7.10 -4.68 -8.87
N ILE A 231 -7.65 -4.22 -7.74
CA ILE A 231 -6.95 -4.27 -6.44
C ILE A 231 -6.65 -5.72 -6.06
N GLN A 232 -7.64 -6.63 -6.15
CA GLN A 232 -7.47 -8.03 -5.80
C GLN A 232 -6.41 -8.72 -6.66
N LEU A 233 -6.40 -8.46 -7.96
CA LEU A 233 -5.40 -9.01 -8.88
C LEU A 233 -3.99 -8.61 -8.46
N ASN A 234 -3.75 -7.30 -8.25
CA ASN A 234 -2.44 -6.78 -7.88
C ASN A 234 -2.02 -7.16 -6.46
N THR A 235 -2.97 -7.22 -5.52
CA THR A 235 -2.65 -7.56 -4.12
C THR A 235 -2.48 -9.05 -3.88
N LYS A 236 -3.10 -9.91 -4.70
CA LYS A 236 -3.03 -11.38 -4.52
C LYS A 236 -1.59 -11.90 -4.48
N VAL A 237 -0.72 -11.39 -5.34
CA VAL A 237 0.69 -11.80 -5.42
C VAL A 237 1.48 -11.37 -4.18
N PHE A 238 1.20 -10.18 -3.65
CA PHE A 238 1.98 -9.57 -2.57
C PHE A 238 1.41 -9.83 -1.17
N ALA A 239 0.16 -10.29 -1.06
CA ALA A 239 -0.53 -10.46 0.21
C ALA A 239 0.17 -11.46 1.15
N SER A 240 0.62 -12.60 0.63
CA SER A 240 1.25 -13.65 1.44
C SER A 240 2.64 -13.23 1.96
N PRO A 241 3.60 -12.80 1.13
CA PRO A 241 4.90 -12.38 1.62
C PRO A 241 4.83 -11.17 2.55
N LEU A 242 3.98 -10.17 2.27
CA LEU A 242 3.84 -9.01 3.15
C LEU A 242 3.27 -9.40 4.53
N ARG A 243 2.27 -10.26 4.59
CA ARG A 243 1.73 -10.76 5.87
C ARG A 243 2.78 -11.52 6.66
N LEU A 244 3.58 -12.35 6.02
CA LEU A 244 4.69 -13.07 6.67
C LEU A 244 5.71 -12.10 7.25
N MET A 245 6.13 -11.08 6.49
CA MET A 245 7.07 -10.07 6.95
C MET A 245 6.52 -9.28 8.14
N VAL A 246 5.25 -8.89 8.12
CA VAL A 246 4.57 -8.23 9.25
C VAL A 246 4.54 -9.14 10.47
N ALA A 247 4.24 -10.42 10.31
CA ALA A 247 4.23 -11.38 11.41
C ALA A 247 5.63 -11.56 12.02
N ILE A 248 6.68 -11.65 11.21
CA ILE A 248 8.07 -11.71 11.69
C ILE A 248 8.44 -10.44 12.46
N ALA A 249 8.11 -9.27 11.91
CA ALA A 249 8.37 -7.99 12.58
C ALA A 249 7.63 -7.89 13.92
N PHE A 250 6.39 -8.37 13.97
CA PHE A 250 5.58 -8.40 15.19
C PHE A 250 6.21 -9.31 16.26
N VAL A 251 6.58 -10.55 15.90
CA VAL A 251 7.22 -11.50 16.81
C VAL A 251 8.56 -10.95 17.31
N ALA A 252 9.38 -10.41 16.42
CA ALA A 252 10.64 -9.77 16.80
C ALA A 252 10.42 -8.63 17.79
N GLY A 253 9.41 -7.78 17.56
CA GLY A 253 9.03 -6.71 18.47
C GLY A 253 8.64 -7.23 19.86
N VAL A 254 7.79 -8.27 19.93
CA VAL A 254 7.42 -8.92 21.21
C VAL A 254 8.65 -9.43 21.94
N LEU A 255 9.56 -10.10 21.26
CA LEU A 255 10.79 -10.66 21.86
C LEU A 255 11.72 -9.55 22.37
N ILE A 256 11.92 -8.47 21.62
CA ILE A 256 12.74 -7.35 22.03
C ILE A 256 12.19 -6.70 23.31
N VAL A 257 10.87 -6.46 23.35
CA VAL A 257 10.19 -5.91 24.54
C VAL A 257 10.35 -6.85 25.74
N ALA A 258 10.05 -8.13 25.53
CA ALA A 258 10.12 -9.14 26.57
C ALA A 258 11.53 -9.26 27.17
N LEU A 259 12.56 -9.31 26.32
CA LEU A 259 13.97 -9.37 26.74
C LEU A 259 14.41 -8.11 27.46
N THR A 260 14.00 -6.92 26.97
CA THR A 260 14.34 -5.64 27.60
C THR A 260 13.77 -5.56 29.02
N VAL A 261 12.48 -5.85 29.17
CA VAL A 261 11.82 -5.82 30.50
C VAL A 261 12.30 -6.95 31.40
N TYR A 262 12.57 -8.14 30.83
CA TYR A 262 13.16 -9.24 31.58
C TYR A 262 14.53 -8.88 32.17
N ALA A 263 15.41 -8.28 31.38
CA ALA A 263 16.72 -7.83 31.84
C ALA A 263 16.59 -6.80 32.99
N GLN A 264 15.70 -5.81 32.83
CA GLN A 264 15.42 -4.82 33.87
C GLN A 264 14.91 -5.43 35.18
N VAL A 265 14.02 -6.43 35.09
CA VAL A 265 13.49 -7.17 36.25
C VAL A 265 14.58 -8.02 36.91
N ALA A 266 15.41 -8.69 36.11
CA ALA A 266 16.48 -9.54 36.62
C ALA A 266 17.52 -8.75 37.44
N GLU A 267 17.93 -7.59 36.97
CA GLU A 267 18.93 -6.74 37.64
C GLU A 267 18.39 -6.12 38.93
N ARG A 268 17.10 -5.79 38.97
CA ARG A 268 16.45 -5.23 40.14
C ARG A 268 15.77 -6.26 41.02
N ARG A 269 16.17 -7.55 40.87
CA ARG A 269 15.57 -8.67 41.61
C ARG A 269 15.55 -8.43 43.13
N ARG A 270 16.63 -7.83 43.70
CA ARG A 270 16.72 -7.51 45.10
C ARG A 270 15.71 -6.44 45.55
N GLU A 271 15.54 -5.38 44.76
CA GLU A 271 14.56 -4.32 45.03
C GLU A 271 13.13 -4.89 45.03
N TYR A 272 12.79 -5.70 44.02
CA TYR A 272 11.48 -6.38 43.97
C TYR A 272 11.28 -7.38 45.10
N GLY A 273 12.34 -8.06 45.55
CA GLY A 273 12.32 -8.96 46.69
C GLY A 273 11.98 -8.23 47.98
N ILE A 274 12.61 -7.07 48.23
CA ILE A 274 12.33 -6.20 49.40
C ILE A 274 10.87 -5.72 49.36
N VAL A 275 10.40 -5.22 48.20
CA VAL A 275 9.01 -4.75 48.03
C VAL A 275 8.00 -5.87 48.30
N LYS A 276 8.33 -7.11 47.93
CA LYS A 276 7.51 -8.28 48.21
C LYS A 276 7.54 -8.67 49.69
N ALA A 277 8.70 -8.58 50.34
CA ALA A 277 8.86 -8.84 51.77
C ALA A 277 8.07 -7.86 52.65
N VAL A 278 7.94 -6.59 52.23
CA VAL A 278 7.14 -5.55 52.86
C VAL A 278 5.62 -5.70 52.56
N GLY A 279 5.20 -6.78 51.86
CA GLY A 279 3.79 -7.13 51.68
C GLY A 279 3.18 -6.78 50.31
N ALA A 280 3.97 -6.46 49.30
CA ALA A 280 3.43 -6.25 47.95
C ALA A 280 2.94 -7.57 47.39
N SER A 281 1.69 -7.60 46.89
CA SER A 281 1.12 -8.78 46.24
C SER A 281 1.75 -9.02 44.87
N SER A 282 1.82 -10.29 44.45
CA SER A 282 2.30 -10.70 43.12
C SER A 282 1.53 -9.98 41.97
N ARG A 283 0.24 -9.67 42.19
CA ARG A 283 -0.57 -8.90 41.25
C ARG A 283 -0.07 -7.46 41.08
N ARG A 284 0.39 -6.81 42.17
CA ARG A 284 0.96 -5.46 42.08
C ARG A 284 2.28 -5.43 41.33
N LEU A 285 3.12 -6.45 41.56
CA LEU A 285 4.39 -6.59 40.81
C LEU A 285 4.17 -6.90 39.33
N ALA A 286 3.20 -7.75 38.99
CA ALA A 286 2.81 -7.99 37.61
C ALA A 286 2.25 -6.72 36.93
N ALA A 287 1.42 -5.94 37.64
CA ALA A 287 0.91 -4.66 37.13
C ALA A 287 2.04 -3.64 36.89
N LEU A 288 3.08 -3.66 37.72
CA LEU A 288 4.25 -2.81 37.54
C LEU A 288 5.02 -3.20 36.26
N ALA A 289 5.24 -4.52 36.00
CA ALA A 289 5.86 -4.99 34.76
C ALA A 289 5.04 -4.59 33.54
N LEU A 290 3.72 -4.75 33.59
CA LEU A 290 2.82 -4.31 32.51
C LEU A 290 2.90 -2.80 32.28
N ALA A 291 2.91 -1.98 33.35
CA ALA A 291 3.05 -0.55 33.21
C ALA A 291 4.39 -0.16 32.54
N GLN A 292 5.49 -0.84 32.87
CA GLN A 292 6.79 -0.62 32.24
C GLN A 292 6.76 -0.96 30.75
N THR A 293 6.15 -2.12 30.38
CA THR A 293 6.02 -2.50 28.95
C THR A 293 5.14 -1.53 28.17
N LEU A 294 4.06 -1.03 28.76
CA LEU A 294 3.19 -0.03 28.14
C LEU A 294 3.91 1.30 27.91
N VAL A 295 4.71 1.77 28.86
CA VAL A 295 5.51 2.99 28.67
C VAL A 295 6.55 2.80 27.56
N LEU A 296 7.25 1.67 27.55
CA LEU A 296 8.19 1.33 26.47
C LEU A 296 7.50 1.26 25.11
N ALA A 297 6.32 0.63 25.05
CA ALA A 297 5.54 0.55 23.82
C ALA A 297 5.07 1.94 23.33
N ALA A 298 4.65 2.81 24.25
CA ALA A 298 4.26 4.19 23.91
C ALA A 298 5.44 5.01 23.38
N LEU A 299 6.59 4.94 24.04
CA LEU A 299 7.83 5.59 23.55
C LEU A 299 8.29 4.98 22.22
N GLY A 300 8.21 3.66 22.09
CA GLY A 300 8.49 2.93 20.85
C GLY A 300 7.55 3.30 19.71
N LEU A 301 6.27 3.57 20.00
CA LEU A 301 5.30 4.02 18.99
C LEU A 301 5.66 5.42 18.45
N VAL A 302 6.06 6.33 19.33
CA VAL A 302 6.54 7.67 18.93
C VAL A 302 7.83 7.55 18.11
N GLY A 303 8.82 6.81 18.62
CA GLY A 303 10.09 6.58 17.91
C GLY A 303 9.88 5.86 16.57
N GLY A 304 9.01 4.85 16.55
CA GLY A 304 8.62 4.12 15.33
C GLY A 304 7.92 5.01 14.31
N GLY A 305 7.07 5.94 14.75
CA GLY A 305 6.44 6.93 13.89
C GLY A 305 7.45 7.88 13.24
N LEU A 306 8.43 8.36 14.00
CA LEU A 306 9.53 9.18 13.49
C LEU A 306 10.39 8.40 12.47
N LEU A 307 10.79 7.17 12.81
CA LEU A 307 11.52 6.29 11.91
C LEU A 307 10.73 5.96 10.64
N LEU A 308 9.41 5.78 10.75
CA LEU A 308 8.53 5.58 9.60
C LEU A 308 8.51 6.80 8.67
N ALA A 309 8.47 8.01 9.22
CA ALA A 309 8.53 9.24 8.42
C ALA A 309 9.85 9.32 7.63
N VAL A 310 10.98 9.02 8.28
CA VAL A 310 12.30 8.97 7.65
C VAL A 310 12.35 7.84 6.60
N GLY A 311 11.93 6.63 6.97
CA GLY A 311 11.90 5.47 6.06
C GLY A 311 11.05 5.71 4.81
N ARG A 312 9.89 6.36 4.98
CA ARG A 312 9.02 6.79 3.86
C ARG A 312 9.73 7.77 2.93
N ALA A 313 10.44 8.76 3.49
CA ALA A 313 11.16 9.76 2.71
C ALA A 313 12.31 9.12 1.92
N LEU A 314 13.10 8.26 2.56
CA LEU A 314 14.19 7.51 1.93
C LEU A 314 13.69 6.58 0.82
N LEU A 315 12.61 5.85 1.07
CA LEU A 315 12.00 4.96 0.07
C LEU A 315 11.48 5.76 -1.11
N GLY A 316 10.80 6.88 -0.87
CA GLY A 316 10.29 7.76 -1.93
C GLY A 316 11.39 8.38 -2.79
N TRP A 317 12.57 8.64 -2.21
CA TRP A 317 13.75 9.10 -2.94
C TRP A 317 14.41 7.96 -3.73
N ALA A 318 14.67 6.81 -3.09
CA ALA A 318 15.41 5.70 -3.70
C ALA A 318 14.55 4.88 -4.69
N ARG A 319 13.26 4.76 -4.44
CA ARG A 319 12.31 3.92 -5.19
C ARG A 319 10.94 4.62 -5.34
N PRO A 320 10.83 5.65 -6.17
CA PRO A 320 9.63 6.48 -6.29
C PRO A 320 8.39 5.75 -6.82
N GLN A 321 8.56 4.52 -7.34
CA GLN A 321 7.47 3.64 -7.73
C GLN A 321 6.72 3.03 -6.54
N PHE A 322 7.32 2.98 -5.35
CA PHE A 322 6.70 2.45 -4.15
C PHE A 322 6.15 3.60 -3.29
N GLU A 323 4.84 3.71 -3.24
CA GLU A 323 4.19 4.71 -2.40
C GLU A 323 3.81 4.10 -1.05
N VAL A 324 4.22 4.75 0.03
CA VAL A 324 3.79 4.42 1.40
C VAL A 324 2.66 5.37 1.78
N VAL A 325 1.44 4.82 1.86
CA VAL A 325 0.24 5.59 2.20
C VAL A 325 -0.13 5.33 3.66
N ILE A 326 -0.13 6.40 4.46
CA ILE A 326 -0.51 6.32 5.87
C ILE A 326 -2.00 6.66 5.97
N THR A 327 -2.81 5.66 6.30
CA THR A 327 -4.25 5.82 6.52
C THR A 327 -4.56 5.87 8.02
N PRO A 328 -5.68 6.49 8.44
CA PRO A 328 -6.13 6.43 9.84
C PRO A 328 -6.27 4.98 10.35
N GLY A 329 -6.72 4.06 9.49
CA GLY A 329 -6.81 2.63 9.82
C GLY A 329 -5.45 2.01 10.15
N LEU A 330 -4.40 2.36 9.39
CA LEU A 330 -3.04 1.90 9.65
C LEU A 330 -2.51 2.43 10.99
N LEU A 331 -2.81 3.68 11.35
CA LEU A 331 -2.43 4.24 12.64
C LEU A 331 -3.10 3.49 13.81
N VAL A 332 -4.40 3.22 13.71
CA VAL A 332 -5.14 2.42 14.70
C VAL A 332 -4.56 1.00 14.80
N GLN A 333 -4.25 0.36 13.68
CA GLN A 333 -3.60 -0.96 13.66
C GLN A 333 -2.22 -0.93 14.32
N SER A 334 -1.41 0.11 14.09
CA SER A 334 -0.09 0.26 14.70
C SER A 334 -0.17 0.43 16.22
N VAL A 335 -1.14 1.23 16.70
CA VAL A 335 -1.42 1.37 18.14
C VAL A 335 -1.89 0.03 18.72
N GLY A 336 -2.81 -0.65 18.06
CA GLY A 336 -3.27 -1.99 18.45
C GLY A 336 -2.12 -3.00 18.53
N ALA A 337 -1.24 -3.02 17.52
CA ALA A 337 -0.06 -3.87 17.50
C ALA A 337 0.88 -3.57 18.68
N ALA A 338 1.14 -2.29 18.97
CA ALA A 338 1.97 -1.87 20.12
C ALA A 338 1.39 -2.34 21.44
N LEU A 339 0.06 -2.21 21.62
CA LEU A 339 -0.63 -2.67 22.83
C LEU A 339 -0.55 -4.19 22.99
N VAL A 340 -0.82 -4.94 21.92
CA VAL A 340 -0.74 -6.41 21.95
C VAL A 340 0.69 -6.88 22.19
N MET A 341 1.69 -6.23 21.56
CA MET A 341 3.11 -6.48 21.86
C MET A 341 3.44 -6.27 23.34
N ALA A 342 2.99 -5.15 23.93
CA ALA A 342 3.23 -4.85 25.33
C ALA A 342 2.59 -5.90 26.27
N LEU A 343 1.35 -6.31 25.98
CA LEU A 343 0.65 -7.33 26.75
C LEU A 343 1.38 -8.68 26.68
N LEU A 344 1.70 -9.17 25.49
CA LEU A 344 2.39 -10.44 25.30
C LEU A 344 3.79 -10.42 25.92
N ALA A 345 4.54 -9.35 25.71
CA ALA A 345 5.90 -9.19 26.25
C ALA A 345 5.93 -9.10 27.79
N SER A 346 4.85 -8.62 28.43
CA SER A 346 4.76 -8.56 29.88
C SER A 346 4.58 -9.90 30.58
N ILE A 347 4.15 -10.96 29.85
CA ILE A 347 3.82 -12.27 30.42
C ILE A 347 5.03 -12.89 31.11
N VAL A 348 6.20 -12.94 30.47
CA VAL A 348 7.40 -13.57 31.01
C VAL A 348 7.93 -12.83 32.24
N PRO A 349 8.15 -11.49 32.19
CA PRO A 349 8.55 -10.72 33.38
C PRO A 349 7.54 -10.83 34.55
N ALA A 350 6.25 -10.73 34.22
CA ALA A 350 5.20 -10.82 35.26
C ALA A 350 5.19 -12.17 35.97
N ARG A 351 5.33 -13.30 35.23
CA ARG A 351 5.45 -14.63 35.82
C ARG A 351 6.68 -14.75 36.71
N ARG A 352 7.83 -14.23 36.28
CA ARG A 352 9.06 -14.23 37.11
C ARG A 352 8.89 -13.45 38.40
N LEU A 353 8.27 -12.26 38.37
CA LEU A 353 7.98 -11.47 39.56
C LEU A 353 6.99 -12.15 40.50
N ALA A 354 5.99 -12.86 39.94
CA ALA A 354 5.01 -13.59 40.76
C ALA A 354 5.64 -14.72 41.58
N HIS A 355 6.62 -15.45 41.00
CA HIS A 355 7.31 -16.58 41.62
C HIS A 355 8.60 -16.19 42.37
N LEU A 356 8.90 -14.92 42.54
CA LEU A 356 10.07 -14.45 43.31
C LEU A 356 9.90 -14.81 44.80
N ASP A 357 10.85 -15.61 45.33
CA ASP A 357 10.93 -15.88 46.77
C ASP A 357 11.74 -14.76 47.42
N PRO A 358 11.14 -14.03 48.40
CA PRO A 358 11.83 -12.98 49.12
C PRO A 358 13.12 -13.44 49.83
N ALA A 359 13.15 -14.68 50.33
CA ALA A 359 14.29 -15.21 51.08
C ALA A 359 15.52 -15.43 50.17
N THR A 360 15.30 -15.93 48.93
CA THR A 360 16.39 -16.13 47.96
C THR A 360 16.87 -14.84 47.32
N ALA A 361 15.98 -13.82 47.21
CA ALA A 361 16.36 -12.50 46.71
C ALA A 361 17.30 -11.71 47.65
N TYR A 362 17.30 -12.04 48.95
CA TYR A 362 18.14 -11.39 49.94
C TYR A 362 19.53 -12.04 50.08
N ARG A 363 19.67 -13.35 49.84
CA ARG A 363 20.90 -14.12 50.04
C ARG A 363 21.92 -13.95 48.89
N GLY A 364 21.62 -13.19 47.85
CA GLY A 364 22.51 -12.80 46.73
C GLY A 364 23.67 -13.78 46.51
N THR A 365 23.43 -14.84 45.72
CA THR A 365 24.49 -15.61 45.06
C THR A 365 24.49 -15.24 43.58
#